data_f483106dc88704ebde62f34b46fd4dbb
#
_entry.id   f483106dc88704ebde62f34b46fd4dbb
#
_cell.length_a   1.000
_cell.length_b   1.000
_cell.length_c   1.000
_cell.angle_alpha   90.00
_cell.angle_beta   90.00
_cell.angle_gamma   90.00
#
_symmetry.space_group_name_H-M   'P 1'
#
loop_
_entity.id
_entity.type
_entity.pdbx_description
1 polymer ?
#
loop_
_entity_poly.entity_id
_entity_poly.type
_entity_poly.pdbx_seq_one_letter_code
_entity_poly.pdbx_strand_id
1 'polypeptide(L)'
;MNLTSDQVVLWHYGFMKLNETILTTWVMMILMTLGARLITRKLLSEGVISRWQGALEIIVTGIEKQIKDVGLSQAVKYLPFLGTLFLFVATCSLCIVIPGFKPPTGSLSTTAALALCVFVAVPLFGISEQGFVSYLRTYTQPTIIMLPFNIISELSRTLALAVRLFGNMMSGVMIVGILLTITPFLFPIVMTALGLLTGMVQAYIFTILVGVYIAAATQSAKPKLNPARSQ
;
A
#
# COMPACT_ATOMS: atom_id res chain seq x y z
N MET A 1 -17.29 17.53 -17.00
CA MET A 1 -16.03 16.87 -16.68
C MET A 1 -16.32 15.65 -15.82
N ASN A 2 -16.08 14.43 -16.31
CA ASN A 2 -16.22 13.22 -15.48
C ASN A 2 -14.98 13.14 -14.59
N LEU A 3 -15.14 13.51 -13.32
CA LEU A 3 -14.06 13.68 -12.34
C LEU A 3 -13.57 12.34 -11.76
N THR A 4 -14.36 11.27 -11.88
CA THR A 4 -14.02 9.92 -11.38
C THR A 4 -14.00 8.92 -12.53
N SER A 5 -12.91 8.16 -12.65
CA SER A 5 -12.78 7.06 -13.62
C SER A 5 -13.83 5.95 -13.46
N ASP A 6 -14.46 5.88 -12.29
CA ASP A 6 -15.51 4.89 -11.99
C ASP A 6 -16.82 5.11 -12.76
N GLN A 7 -17.01 6.31 -13.36
CA GLN A 7 -18.23 6.64 -14.11
C GLN A 7 -18.15 6.26 -15.58
N VAL A 8 -16.96 5.92 -16.11
CA VAL A 8 -16.79 5.50 -17.49
C VAL A 8 -16.87 3.98 -17.56
N VAL A 9 -18.06 3.47 -17.92
CA VAL A 9 -18.30 2.04 -18.12
C VAL A 9 -17.92 1.70 -19.56
N LEU A 10 -16.84 0.93 -19.73
CA LEU A 10 -16.36 0.49 -21.05
C LEU A 10 -17.13 -0.72 -21.59
N TRP A 11 -17.62 -1.59 -20.71
CA TRP A 11 -18.39 -2.77 -21.10
C TRP A 11 -19.43 -3.13 -20.04
N HIS A 12 -20.65 -3.35 -20.48
CA HIS A 12 -21.75 -3.79 -19.65
C HIS A 12 -22.16 -5.22 -20.07
N TYR A 13 -21.77 -6.22 -19.27
CA TYR A 13 -22.23 -7.58 -19.46
C TYR A 13 -22.90 -8.10 -18.18
N GLY A 14 -24.23 -8.04 -18.14
CA GLY A 14 -25.03 -8.49 -17.00
C GLY A 14 -24.69 -7.76 -15.69
N PHE A 15 -24.21 -8.46 -14.69
CA PHE A 15 -23.92 -7.96 -13.36
C PHE A 15 -22.50 -7.34 -13.20
N MET A 16 -21.60 -7.56 -14.17
CA MET A 16 -20.22 -7.07 -14.14
C MET A 16 -20.07 -5.81 -15.00
N LYS A 17 -19.79 -4.69 -14.35
CA LYS A 17 -19.40 -3.43 -14.99
C LYS A 17 -17.88 -3.36 -15.02
N LEU A 18 -17.26 -3.47 -16.18
CA LEU A 18 -15.83 -3.20 -16.36
C LEU A 18 -15.64 -1.69 -16.47
N ASN A 19 -15.20 -1.10 -15.37
CA ASN A 19 -14.84 0.30 -15.29
C ASN A 19 -13.41 0.52 -15.85
N GLU A 20 -13.15 1.69 -16.41
CA GLU A 20 -11.80 2.12 -16.83
C GLU A 20 -10.76 1.89 -15.74
N THR A 21 -11.13 2.05 -14.48
CA THR A 21 -10.28 1.84 -13.31
C THR A 21 -9.79 0.40 -13.15
N ILE A 22 -10.64 -0.59 -13.41
CA ILE A 22 -10.27 -2.01 -13.30
C ILE A 22 -9.25 -2.35 -14.39
N LEU A 23 -9.50 -1.87 -15.62
CA LEU A 23 -8.58 -2.10 -16.74
C LEU A 23 -7.20 -1.47 -16.46
N THR A 24 -7.17 -0.22 -16.00
CA THR A 24 -5.92 0.49 -15.65
C THR A 24 -5.18 -0.20 -14.50
N THR A 25 -5.91 -0.72 -13.50
CA THR A 25 -5.31 -1.50 -12.40
C THR A 25 -4.66 -2.78 -12.93
N TRP A 26 -5.33 -3.52 -13.81
CA TRP A 26 -4.78 -4.73 -14.40
C TRP A 26 -3.54 -4.45 -15.26
N VAL A 27 -3.60 -3.41 -16.08
CA VAL A 27 -2.44 -2.97 -16.88
C VAL A 27 -1.25 -2.65 -15.99
N MET A 28 -1.48 -1.92 -14.87
CA MET A 28 -0.44 -1.59 -13.91
C MET A 28 0.14 -2.84 -13.23
N MET A 29 -0.69 -3.79 -12.82
CA MET A 29 -0.24 -5.04 -12.22
C MET A 29 0.61 -5.87 -13.21
N ILE A 30 0.17 -5.98 -14.46
CA ILE A 30 0.91 -6.69 -15.52
C ILE A 30 2.24 -5.98 -15.79
N LEU A 31 2.24 -4.66 -15.90
CA LEU A 31 3.45 -3.86 -16.16
C LEU A 31 4.47 -4.01 -15.03
N MET A 32 4.03 -3.97 -13.78
CA MET A 32 4.88 -4.18 -12.60
C MET A 32 5.45 -5.60 -12.56
N THR A 33 4.60 -6.60 -12.79
CA THR A 33 5.02 -8.02 -12.78
C THR A 33 6.01 -8.31 -13.90
N LEU A 34 5.74 -7.77 -15.10
CA LEU A 34 6.62 -7.93 -16.25
C LEU A 34 7.94 -7.18 -16.03
N GLY A 35 7.90 -5.94 -15.52
CA GLY A 35 9.06 -5.14 -15.15
C GLY A 35 9.94 -5.85 -14.12
N ALA A 36 9.35 -6.32 -13.03
CA ALA A 36 10.05 -7.11 -12.02
C ALA A 36 10.70 -8.36 -12.62
N ARG A 37 9.96 -9.11 -13.46
CA ARG A 37 10.47 -10.32 -14.10
C ARG A 37 11.60 -10.05 -15.09
N LEU A 38 11.53 -8.95 -15.85
CA LEU A 38 12.59 -8.57 -16.78
C LEU A 38 13.88 -8.18 -16.07
N ILE A 39 13.77 -7.45 -14.95
CA ILE A 39 14.91 -7.00 -14.16
C ILE A 39 15.52 -8.18 -13.41
N THR A 40 14.70 -9.07 -12.83
CA THR A 40 15.17 -10.23 -12.05
C THR A 40 15.66 -11.38 -12.93
N ARG A 41 15.27 -11.45 -14.22
CA ARG A 41 15.72 -12.51 -15.14
C ARG A 41 17.22 -12.52 -15.40
N LYS A 42 17.93 -11.41 -15.19
CA LYS A 42 19.38 -11.25 -15.36
C LYS A 42 20.10 -11.03 -14.03
N LEU A 43 19.61 -11.62 -12.94
CA LEU A 43 20.32 -11.68 -11.68
C LEU A 43 21.52 -12.61 -11.83
N LEU A 44 22.66 -12.06 -12.29
CA LEU A 44 23.96 -12.70 -12.18
C LEU A 44 24.50 -12.41 -10.77
N SER A 45 24.78 -13.45 -10.01
CA SER A 45 25.37 -13.34 -8.67
C SER A 45 26.85 -12.93 -8.70
N GLU A 46 27.48 -12.92 -9.87
CA GLU A 46 28.87 -12.51 -10.05
C GLU A 46 28.99 -11.71 -11.36
N GLY A 47 29.08 -10.38 -11.26
CA GLY A 47 29.28 -9.52 -12.42
C GLY A 47 28.86 -8.07 -12.18
N VAL A 48 29.05 -7.22 -13.20
CA VAL A 48 28.71 -5.79 -13.17
C VAL A 48 27.22 -5.62 -12.91
N ILE A 49 26.86 -5.11 -11.73
CA ILE A 49 25.47 -4.82 -11.33
C ILE A 49 24.89 -3.81 -12.30
N SER A 50 23.80 -4.16 -12.98
CA SER A 50 23.06 -3.24 -13.84
C SER A 50 22.49 -2.09 -12.99
N ARG A 51 22.52 -0.85 -13.52
CA ARG A 51 21.99 0.35 -12.83
C ARG A 51 20.54 0.15 -12.34
N TRP A 52 19.73 -0.58 -13.08
CA TRP A 52 18.34 -0.91 -12.71
C TRP A 52 18.27 -1.92 -11.57
N GLN A 53 19.18 -2.88 -11.52
CA GLN A 53 19.30 -3.83 -10.43
C GLN A 53 19.72 -3.14 -9.14
N GLY A 54 20.71 -2.23 -9.22
CA GLY A 54 21.14 -1.42 -8.06
C GLY A 54 20.00 -0.53 -7.51
N ALA A 55 19.19 0.07 -8.39
CA ALA A 55 18.04 0.86 -7.96
C ALA A 55 17.00 0.01 -7.20
N LEU A 56 16.68 -1.19 -7.71
CA LEU A 56 15.77 -2.12 -7.01
C LEU A 56 16.36 -2.59 -5.68
N GLU A 57 17.64 -2.88 -5.63
CA GLU A 57 18.32 -3.31 -4.40
C GLU A 57 18.27 -2.23 -3.32
N ILE A 58 18.48 -0.97 -3.67
CA ILE A 58 18.34 0.17 -2.75
C ILE A 58 16.91 0.25 -2.20
N ILE A 59 15.89 0.09 -3.05
CA ILE A 59 14.49 0.12 -2.62
C ILE A 59 14.18 -1.04 -1.70
N VAL A 60 14.57 -2.26 -2.06
CA VAL A 60 14.32 -3.47 -1.27
C VAL A 60 15.04 -3.41 0.08
N THR A 61 16.30 -3.00 0.09
CA THR A 61 17.10 -2.84 1.32
C THR A 61 16.54 -1.73 2.20
N GLY A 62 16.06 -0.64 1.59
CA GLY A 62 15.37 0.44 2.30
C GLY A 62 14.11 -0.03 2.98
N ILE A 63 13.26 -0.80 2.28
CA ILE A 63 12.03 -1.38 2.86
C ILE A 63 12.36 -2.39 3.95
N GLU A 64 13.36 -3.25 3.73
CA GLU A 64 13.81 -4.22 4.73
C GLU A 64 14.27 -3.54 6.02
N LYS A 65 15.04 -2.46 5.91
CA LYS A 65 15.47 -1.66 7.04
C LYS A 65 14.26 -1.08 7.79
N GLN A 66 13.30 -0.52 7.08
CA GLN A 66 12.07 0.02 7.69
C GLN A 66 11.26 -1.06 8.41
N ILE A 67 11.17 -2.27 7.85
CA ILE A 67 10.49 -3.40 8.49
C ILE A 67 11.18 -3.78 9.81
N LYS A 68 12.51 -3.77 9.83
CA LYS A 68 13.29 -4.02 11.05
C LYS A 68 13.11 -2.91 12.09
N ASP A 69 13.10 -1.64 11.66
CA ASP A 69 12.91 -0.48 12.53
C ASP A 69 11.52 -0.46 13.18
N VAL A 70 10.50 -0.98 12.51
CA VAL A 70 9.14 -1.19 13.06
C VAL A 70 9.09 -2.33 14.10
N GLY A 71 10.18 -3.10 14.24
CA GLY A 71 10.30 -4.16 15.25
C GLY A 71 9.93 -5.56 14.76
N LEU A 72 9.78 -5.77 13.46
CA LEU A 72 9.57 -7.07 12.86
C LEU A 72 10.92 -7.79 12.67
N SER A 73 11.24 -8.74 13.54
CA SER A 73 12.52 -9.47 13.54
C SER A 73 12.74 -10.33 12.29
N GLN A 74 11.68 -10.80 11.64
CA GLN A 74 11.74 -11.60 10.41
C GLN A 74 11.33 -10.78 9.18
N ALA A 75 12.12 -9.75 8.85
CA ALA A 75 11.80 -8.84 7.74
C ALA A 75 11.54 -9.56 6.41
N VAL A 76 12.29 -10.62 6.12
CA VAL A 76 12.19 -11.39 4.86
C VAL A 76 10.79 -11.98 4.63
N LYS A 77 10.08 -12.34 5.69
CA LYS A 77 8.71 -12.90 5.60
C LYS A 77 7.67 -11.87 5.16
N TYR A 78 7.83 -10.63 5.61
CA TYR A 78 6.88 -9.54 5.36
C TYR A 78 7.26 -8.70 4.14
N LEU A 79 8.53 -8.77 3.72
CA LEU A 79 9.09 -8.00 2.62
C LEU A 79 8.31 -8.15 1.30
N PRO A 80 7.89 -9.35 0.85
CA PRO A 80 7.15 -9.47 -0.41
C PRO A 80 5.83 -8.71 -0.37
N PHE A 81 5.09 -8.78 0.73
CA PHE A 81 3.80 -8.11 0.87
C PHE A 81 3.96 -6.59 0.98
N LEU A 82 4.78 -6.11 1.91
CA LEU A 82 5.01 -4.68 2.12
C LEU A 82 5.71 -4.04 0.92
N GLY A 83 6.65 -4.76 0.30
CA GLY A 83 7.35 -4.31 -0.91
C GLY A 83 6.42 -4.17 -2.11
N THR A 84 5.51 -5.13 -2.33
CA THR A 84 4.54 -5.03 -3.42
C THR A 84 3.55 -3.89 -3.21
N LEU A 85 3.08 -3.67 -1.98
CA LEU A 85 2.21 -2.54 -1.64
C LEU A 85 2.91 -1.20 -1.90
N PHE A 86 4.15 -1.05 -1.42
CA PHE A 86 4.94 0.15 -1.65
C PHE A 86 5.13 0.42 -3.14
N LEU A 87 5.62 -0.57 -3.88
CA LEU A 87 5.88 -0.44 -5.31
C LEU A 87 4.61 -0.13 -6.10
N PHE A 88 3.48 -0.75 -5.75
CA PHE A 88 2.21 -0.49 -6.42
C PHE A 88 1.77 0.96 -6.23
N VAL A 89 1.71 1.44 -4.99
CA VAL A 89 1.28 2.81 -4.70
C VAL A 89 2.26 3.83 -5.27
N ALA A 90 3.57 3.59 -5.15
CA ALA A 90 4.62 4.45 -5.70
C ALA A 90 4.53 4.53 -7.24
N THR A 91 4.35 3.40 -7.93
CA THR A 91 4.22 3.37 -9.39
C THR A 91 2.95 4.09 -9.85
N CYS A 92 1.82 3.90 -9.16
CA CYS A 92 0.60 4.65 -9.44
C CYS A 92 0.80 6.15 -9.27
N SER A 93 1.58 6.57 -8.27
CA SER A 93 1.90 7.98 -8.05
C SER A 93 2.82 8.54 -9.13
N LEU A 94 3.81 7.76 -9.59
CA LEU A 94 4.69 8.14 -10.70
C LEU A 94 3.92 8.33 -12.01
N CYS A 95 2.92 7.52 -12.27
CA CYS A 95 2.12 7.60 -13.49
C CYS A 95 1.26 8.87 -13.60
N ILE A 96 1.10 9.65 -12.52
CA ILE A 96 0.40 10.94 -12.56
C ILE A 96 1.10 11.97 -13.46
N VAL A 97 2.40 11.76 -13.74
CA VAL A 97 3.20 12.61 -14.64
C VAL A 97 2.72 12.50 -16.10
N ILE A 98 2.10 11.39 -16.46
CA ILE A 98 1.62 11.16 -17.82
C ILE A 98 0.33 11.95 -18.01
N PRO A 99 0.30 13.00 -18.86
CA PRO A 99 -0.90 13.80 -19.08
C PRO A 99 -2.00 12.93 -19.70
N GLY A 100 -3.19 12.99 -19.12
CA GLY A 100 -4.34 12.19 -19.54
C GLY A 100 -4.45 10.81 -18.88
N PHE A 101 -3.45 10.37 -18.15
CA PHE A 101 -3.52 9.12 -17.39
C PHE A 101 -4.16 9.37 -16.02
N LYS A 102 -5.21 8.62 -15.71
CA LYS A 102 -5.87 8.66 -14.41
C LYS A 102 -5.33 7.52 -13.56
N PRO A 103 -4.60 7.79 -12.48
CA PRO A 103 -4.05 6.73 -11.64
C PRO A 103 -5.19 5.94 -10.99
N PRO A 104 -5.13 4.59 -10.97
CA PRO A 104 -6.17 3.75 -10.37
C PRO A 104 -6.38 4.03 -8.87
N THR A 105 -5.36 4.52 -8.18
CA THR A 105 -5.43 4.94 -6.77
C THR A 105 -6.24 6.24 -6.56
N GLY A 106 -6.63 6.95 -7.61
CA GLY A 106 -7.60 8.05 -7.57
C GLY A 106 -9.06 7.58 -7.51
N SER A 107 -9.32 6.28 -7.56
CA SER A 107 -10.63 5.68 -7.40
C SER A 107 -10.80 5.13 -5.98
N LEU A 108 -11.97 5.38 -5.38
CA LEU A 108 -12.30 4.86 -4.05
C LEU A 108 -12.38 3.33 -4.04
N SER A 109 -12.83 2.71 -5.13
CA SER A 109 -12.93 1.25 -5.24
C SER A 109 -11.56 0.58 -5.16
N THR A 110 -10.55 1.12 -5.83
CA THR A 110 -9.18 0.58 -5.79
C THR A 110 -8.52 0.77 -4.43
N THR A 111 -8.68 1.96 -3.82
CA THR A 111 -8.10 2.24 -2.50
C THR A 111 -8.79 1.45 -1.39
N ALA A 112 -10.10 1.25 -1.49
CA ALA A 112 -10.85 0.38 -0.59
C ALA A 112 -10.42 -1.09 -0.75
N ALA A 113 -10.20 -1.57 -1.97
CA ALA A 113 -9.70 -2.93 -2.22
C ALA A 113 -8.30 -3.13 -1.63
N LEU A 114 -7.39 -2.15 -1.79
CA LEU A 114 -6.06 -2.20 -1.15
C LEU A 114 -6.16 -2.27 0.37
N ALA A 115 -7.00 -1.41 0.96
CA ALA A 115 -7.21 -1.39 2.40
C ALA A 115 -7.84 -2.70 2.92
N LEU A 116 -8.77 -3.30 2.16
CA LEU A 116 -9.33 -4.63 2.45
C LEU A 116 -8.25 -5.72 2.38
N CYS A 117 -7.35 -5.68 1.40
CA CYS A 117 -6.20 -6.61 1.35
C CYS A 117 -5.35 -6.50 2.62
N VAL A 118 -5.09 -5.28 3.10
CA VAL A 118 -4.35 -5.04 4.35
C VAL A 118 -5.15 -5.57 5.55
N PHE A 119 -6.46 -5.29 5.60
CA PHE A 119 -7.35 -5.75 6.68
C PHE A 119 -7.36 -7.27 6.82
N VAL A 120 -7.31 -8.01 5.72
CA VAL A 120 -7.22 -9.47 5.73
C VAL A 120 -5.79 -9.96 6.02
N ALA A 121 -4.78 -9.26 5.51
CA ALA A 121 -3.38 -9.65 5.68
C ALA A 121 -2.91 -9.53 7.14
N VAL A 122 -3.32 -8.48 7.86
CA VAL A 122 -2.91 -8.25 9.26
C VAL A 122 -3.28 -9.44 10.16
N PRO A 123 -4.56 -9.91 10.22
CA PRO A 123 -4.90 -11.09 10.99
C PRO A 123 -4.28 -12.38 10.46
N LEU A 124 -4.10 -12.53 9.14
CA LEU A 124 -3.45 -13.71 8.57
C LEU A 124 -2.00 -13.84 9.06
N PHE A 125 -1.23 -12.75 9.03
CA PHE A 125 0.13 -12.74 9.58
C PHE A 125 0.14 -12.94 11.10
N GLY A 126 -0.80 -12.34 11.83
CA GLY A 126 -0.96 -12.55 13.26
C GLY A 126 -1.22 -14.01 13.62
N ILE A 127 -2.16 -14.66 12.93
CA ILE A 127 -2.48 -16.08 13.11
C ILE A 127 -1.29 -17.00 12.73
N SER A 128 -0.59 -16.65 11.64
CA SER A 128 0.59 -17.42 11.20
C SER A 128 1.73 -17.42 12.20
N GLU A 129 1.88 -16.38 13.03
CA GLU A 129 2.93 -16.26 14.04
C GLU A 129 2.52 -16.81 15.42
N GLN A 130 1.28 -16.58 15.81
CA GLN A 130 0.79 -16.87 17.16
C GLN A 130 -0.08 -18.12 17.25
N GLY A 131 -0.59 -18.61 16.11
CA GLY A 131 -1.65 -19.61 16.05
C GLY A 131 -3.03 -19.01 16.30
N PHE A 132 -4.06 -19.66 15.76
CA PHE A 132 -5.43 -19.17 15.74
C PHE A 132 -6.01 -18.93 17.15
N VAL A 133 -5.80 -19.87 18.07
CA VAL A 133 -6.36 -19.81 19.44
C VAL A 133 -5.71 -18.69 20.25
N SER A 134 -4.39 -18.53 20.13
CA SER A 134 -3.64 -17.48 20.84
C SER A 134 -4.01 -16.10 20.33
N TYR A 135 -4.16 -15.94 19.02
CA TYR A 135 -4.59 -14.69 18.38
C TYR A 135 -5.98 -14.28 18.86
N LEU A 136 -6.93 -15.19 18.86
CA LEU A 136 -8.30 -14.91 19.31
C LEU A 136 -8.34 -14.54 20.81
N ARG A 137 -7.50 -15.22 21.62
CA ARG A 137 -7.37 -14.90 23.04
C ARG A 137 -6.81 -13.50 23.26
N THR A 138 -5.89 -13.04 22.43
CA THR A 138 -5.34 -11.69 22.51
C THR A 138 -6.41 -10.62 22.28
N TYR A 139 -7.36 -10.87 21.37
CA TYR A 139 -8.50 -9.97 21.12
C TYR A 139 -9.52 -9.96 22.26
N THR A 140 -9.59 -11.03 23.04
CA THR A 140 -10.57 -11.20 24.14
C THR A 140 -10.01 -10.74 25.49
N GLN A 141 -8.70 -10.49 25.59
CA GLN A 141 -8.08 -10.03 26.84
C GLN A 141 -8.14 -8.50 26.98
N PRO A 142 -8.40 -7.92 28.18
CA PRO A 142 -8.69 -8.60 29.46
C PRO A 142 -10.14 -9.07 29.62
N THR A 143 -11.09 -8.59 28.79
CA THR A 143 -12.53 -8.88 28.92
C THR A 143 -13.17 -9.08 27.54
N ILE A 144 -14.17 -9.96 27.44
CA ILE A 144 -14.92 -10.25 26.20
C ILE A 144 -15.52 -8.96 25.59
N ILE A 145 -15.86 -7.97 26.41
CA ILE A 145 -16.36 -6.65 25.98
C ILE A 145 -15.34 -5.89 25.11
N MET A 146 -14.04 -6.21 25.21
CA MET A 146 -12.98 -5.59 24.43
C MET A 146 -12.97 -6.04 22.96
N LEU A 147 -13.54 -7.20 22.66
CA LEU A 147 -13.57 -7.77 21.31
C LEU A 147 -14.25 -6.84 20.28
N PRO A 148 -15.47 -6.31 20.51
CA PRO A 148 -16.09 -5.40 19.55
C PRO A 148 -15.29 -4.09 19.39
N PHE A 149 -14.67 -3.58 20.46
CA PHE A 149 -13.83 -2.38 20.37
C PHE A 149 -12.57 -2.61 19.52
N ASN A 150 -11.94 -3.77 19.66
CA ASN A 150 -10.78 -4.12 18.85
C ASN A 150 -11.14 -4.25 17.37
N ILE A 151 -12.27 -4.87 17.03
CA ILE A 151 -12.76 -4.97 15.65
C ILE A 151 -13.08 -3.59 15.07
N ILE A 152 -13.78 -2.73 15.82
CA ILE A 152 -14.08 -1.36 15.39
C ILE A 152 -12.79 -0.56 15.18
N SER A 153 -11.81 -0.69 16.07
CA SER A 153 -10.51 -0.05 15.95
C SER A 153 -9.77 -0.48 14.68
N GLU A 154 -9.76 -1.77 14.38
CA GLU A 154 -9.10 -2.33 13.20
C GLU A 154 -9.79 -1.89 11.91
N LEU A 155 -11.13 -1.89 11.90
CA LEU A 155 -11.93 -1.37 10.79
C LEU A 155 -11.66 0.13 10.57
N SER A 156 -11.62 0.92 11.65
CA SER A 156 -11.35 2.37 11.58
C SER A 156 -9.96 2.66 11.02
N ARG A 157 -8.94 1.88 11.41
CA ARG A 157 -7.58 2.00 10.86
C ARG A 157 -7.56 1.70 9.36
N THR A 158 -8.26 0.66 8.93
CA THR A 158 -8.37 0.27 7.52
C THR A 158 -9.07 1.34 6.70
N LEU A 159 -10.18 1.88 7.20
CA LEU A 159 -10.89 2.99 6.56
C LEU A 159 -10.00 4.25 6.47
N ALA A 160 -9.26 4.56 7.52
CA ALA A 160 -8.34 5.70 7.51
C ALA A 160 -7.25 5.55 6.45
N LEU A 161 -6.72 4.33 6.22
CA LEU A 161 -5.77 4.04 5.14
C LEU A 161 -6.40 4.28 3.75
N ALA A 162 -7.61 3.75 3.52
CA ALA A 162 -8.32 3.90 2.25
C ALA A 162 -8.60 5.37 1.93
N VAL A 163 -9.19 6.10 2.89
CA VAL A 163 -9.56 7.52 2.71
C VAL A 163 -8.32 8.40 2.53
N ARG A 164 -7.24 8.14 3.26
CA ARG A 164 -5.99 8.89 3.11
C ARG A 164 -5.40 8.72 1.72
N LEU A 165 -5.34 7.47 1.21
CA LEU A 165 -4.80 7.19 -0.11
C LEU A 165 -5.68 7.82 -1.21
N PHE A 166 -6.99 7.62 -1.12
CA PHE A 166 -7.97 8.21 -2.03
C PHE A 166 -7.92 9.74 -2.01
N GLY A 167 -7.99 10.34 -0.81
CA GLY A 167 -8.05 11.79 -0.64
C GLY A 167 -6.83 12.49 -1.22
N ASN A 168 -5.63 11.97 -0.99
CA ASN A 168 -4.40 12.54 -1.54
C ASN A 168 -4.37 12.49 -3.07
N MET A 169 -4.70 11.32 -3.66
CA MET A 169 -4.68 11.16 -5.12
C MET A 169 -5.80 11.92 -5.81
N MET A 170 -7.03 11.87 -5.28
CA MET A 170 -8.19 12.54 -5.87
C MET A 170 -8.04 14.07 -5.82
N SER A 171 -7.59 14.62 -4.68
CA SER A 171 -7.37 16.06 -4.56
C SER A 171 -6.31 16.57 -5.53
N GLY A 172 -5.21 15.83 -5.70
CA GLY A 172 -4.16 16.16 -6.67
C GLY A 172 -4.69 16.25 -8.11
N VAL A 173 -5.43 15.22 -8.55
CA VAL A 173 -6.01 15.17 -9.89
C VAL A 173 -7.04 16.29 -10.10
N MET A 174 -7.87 16.58 -9.11
CA MET A 174 -8.87 17.66 -9.18
C MET A 174 -8.22 19.03 -9.28
N ILE A 175 -7.21 19.32 -8.45
CA ILE A 175 -6.49 20.60 -8.46
C ILE A 175 -5.83 20.83 -9.82
N VAL A 176 -5.11 19.83 -10.34
CA VAL A 176 -4.49 19.92 -11.67
C VAL A 176 -5.54 20.12 -12.75
N GLY A 177 -6.67 19.40 -12.70
CA GLY A 177 -7.77 19.56 -13.65
C GLY A 177 -8.37 20.96 -13.67
N ILE A 178 -8.58 21.57 -12.51
CA ILE A 178 -9.10 22.95 -12.39
C ILE A 178 -8.05 23.95 -12.90
N LEU A 179 -6.79 23.79 -12.53
CA LEU A 179 -5.72 24.68 -12.96
C LEU A 179 -5.48 24.66 -14.47
N LEU A 180 -5.64 23.50 -15.11
CA LEU A 180 -5.58 23.39 -16.58
C LEU A 180 -6.64 24.25 -17.28
N THR A 181 -7.78 24.52 -16.66
CA THR A 181 -8.83 25.36 -17.24
C THR A 181 -8.58 26.88 -17.04
N ILE A 182 -7.89 27.26 -15.95
CA ILE A 182 -7.68 28.67 -15.58
C ILE A 182 -6.32 29.16 -16.11
N THR A 183 -5.27 28.43 -15.88
CA THR A 183 -3.88 28.78 -16.22
C THR A 183 -3.13 27.56 -16.79
N PRO A 184 -3.20 27.32 -18.11
CA PRO A 184 -2.81 26.02 -18.68
C PRO A 184 -1.29 25.79 -18.73
N PHE A 185 -0.43 26.76 -18.44
CA PHE A 185 0.98 26.62 -18.79
C PHE A 185 1.92 26.33 -17.60
N LEU A 186 2.00 27.14 -16.57
CA LEU A 186 3.00 27.02 -15.51
C LEU A 186 2.51 26.28 -14.27
N PHE A 187 1.31 26.61 -13.80
CA PHE A 187 0.77 26.09 -12.55
C PHE A 187 0.51 24.58 -12.54
N PRO A 188 -0.01 23.95 -13.62
CA PRO A 188 -0.20 22.52 -13.65
C PRO A 188 1.09 21.71 -13.47
N ILE A 189 2.21 22.18 -14.02
CA ILE A 189 3.52 21.53 -13.91
C ILE A 189 3.97 21.49 -12.44
N VAL A 190 3.90 22.65 -11.77
CA VAL A 190 4.28 22.74 -10.34
C VAL A 190 3.39 21.86 -9.47
N MET A 191 2.08 21.86 -9.73
CA MET A 191 1.14 21.04 -8.96
C MET A 191 1.29 19.54 -9.24
N THR A 192 1.63 19.15 -10.46
CA THR A 192 1.95 17.74 -10.77
C THR A 192 3.22 17.31 -10.06
N ALA A 193 4.26 18.15 -10.02
CA ALA A 193 5.48 17.86 -9.27
C ALA A 193 5.21 17.72 -7.77
N LEU A 194 4.39 18.61 -7.20
CA LEU A 194 3.95 18.52 -5.81
C LEU A 194 3.13 17.25 -5.56
N GLY A 195 2.20 16.91 -6.45
CA GLY A 195 1.41 15.68 -6.40
C GLY A 195 2.26 14.41 -6.44
N LEU A 196 3.34 14.42 -7.24
CA LEU A 196 4.29 13.34 -7.29
C LEU A 196 5.05 13.18 -5.97
N LEU A 197 5.52 14.29 -5.40
CA LEU A 197 6.21 14.28 -4.10
C LEU A 197 5.29 13.78 -2.99
N THR A 198 4.08 14.31 -2.88
CA THR A 198 3.11 13.88 -1.87
C THR A 198 2.66 12.43 -2.09
N GLY A 199 2.55 11.97 -3.33
CA GLY A 199 2.22 10.59 -3.67
C GLY A 199 3.32 9.60 -3.27
N MET A 200 4.60 9.96 -3.46
CA MET A 200 5.72 9.13 -3.02
C MET A 200 5.80 9.04 -1.49
N VAL A 201 5.64 10.18 -0.81
CA VAL A 201 5.56 10.21 0.67
C VAL A 201 4.36 9.39 1.15
N GLN A 202 3.24 9.45 0.46
CA GLN A 202 2.04 8.68 0.79
C GLN A 202 2.27 7.16 0.66
N ALA A 203 2.97 6.72 -0.40
CA ALA A 203 3.35 5.32 -0.58
C ALA A 203 4.21 4.82 0.59
N TYR A 204 5.16 5.63 1.02
CA TYR A 204 6.02 5.35 2.17
C TYR A 204 5.23 5.25 3.48
N ILE A 205 4.40 6.26 3.79
CA ILE A 205 3.58 6.29 5.01
C ILE A 205 2.60 5.10 5.03
N PHE A 206 1.98 4.79 3.88
CA PHE A 206 1.06 3.67 3.77
C PHE A 206 1.74 2.35 4.16
N THR A 207 2.91 2.09 3.60
CA THR A 207 3.68 0.85 3.84
C THR A 207 4.14 0.74 5.29
N ILE A 208 4.64 1.83 5.88
CA ILE A 208 5.04 1.84 7.29
C ILE A 208 3.84 1.57 8.20
N LEU A 209 2.70 2.21 7.98
CA LEU A 209 1.51 1.98 8.79
C LEU A 209 1.03 0.54 8.73
N VAL A 210 1.04 -0.07 7.54
CA VAL A 210 0.74 -1.50 7.38
C VAL A 210 1.75 -2.35 8.15
N GLY A 211 3.04 -2.03 8.07
CA GLY A 211 4.10 -2.70 8.84
C GLY A 211 3.87 -2.61 10.35
N VAL A 212 3.51 -1.41 10.86
CA VAL A 212 3.17 -1.20 12.27
C VAL A 212 1.96 -2.03 12.69
N TYR A 213 0.93 -2.13 11.84
CA TYR A 213 -0.25 -2.94 12.15
C TYR A 213 0.06 -4.43 12.19
N ILE A 214 0.89 -4.93 11.26
CA ILE A 214 1.39 -6.30 11.30
C ILE A 214 2.24 -6.54 12.54
N ALA A 215 3.13 -5.59 12.89
CA ALA A 215 3.96 -5.68 14.09
C ALA A 215 3.10 -5.75 15.37
N ALA A 216 2.10 -4.88 15.47
CA ALA A 216 1.16 -4.90 16.60
C ALA A 216 0.41 -6.23 16.69
N ALA A 217 -0.04 -6.79 15.55
CA ALA A 217 -0.73 -8.07 15.50
C ALA A 217 0.17 -9.26 15.84
N THR A 218 1.48 -9.20 15.53
CA THR A 218 2.41 -10.31 15.74
C THR A 218 3.15 -10.24 17.08
N GLN A 219 3.36 -9.04 17.66
CA GLN A 219 4.11 -8.85 18.91
C GLN A 219 3.28 -9.02 20.19
N SER A 220 1.96 -8.90 20.11
CA SER A 220 1.06 -9.02 21.28
C SER A 220 1.19 -10.37 22.02
N ALA A 221 1.84 -11.37 21.43
CA ALA A 221 2.00 -12.71 22.02
C ALA A 221 3.36 -12.97 22.69
N LYS A 222 4.34 -12.06 22.59
CA LYS A 222 5.58 -12.29 23.38
C LYS A 222 5.26 -11.98 24.84
N PRO A 223 5.26 -13.00 25.75
CA PRO A 223 5.14 -12.73 27.18
C PRO A 223 6.29 -11.81 27.53
N LYS A 224 6.00 -10.68 28.20
CA LYS A 224 7.02 -9.82 28.82
C LYS A 224 7.89 -10.77 29.65
N LEU A 225 9.09 -11.04 29.20
CA LEU A 225 10.08 -11.74 30.00
C LEU A 225 10.22 -10.92 31.29
N ASN A 226 9.75 -11.51 32.38
CA ASN A 226 9.81 -10.92 33.71
C ASN A 226 11.30 -10.81 34.09
N PRO A 227 11.88 -9.61 34.24
CA PRO A 227 13.30 -9.46 34.54
C PRO A 227 13.69 -9.93 35.96
N ALA A 228 12.73 -10.51 36.69
CA ALA A 228 12.92 -10.93 38.09
C ALA A 228 13.41 -12.39 38.28
N ARG A 229 13.90 -13.08 37.23
CA ARG A 229 14.44 -14.47 37.35
C ARG A 229 15.93 -14.58 37.09
N SER A 230 16.68 -13.48 37.17
CA SER A 230 18.15 -13.49 37.14
C SER A 230 18.73 -12.85 38.38
N GLN A 231 18.34 -13.31 39.57
CA GLN A 231 19.08 -13.16 40.81
C GLN A 231 19.20 -14.49 41.50
#